data_5d7549c835309ea1f88fac2dbe1cbe12
#
_entry.id   5d7549c835309ea1f88fac2dbe1cbe12
#
_cell.length_a   1.000
_cell.length_b   1.000
_cell.length_c   1.000
_cell.angle_alpha   90.00
_cell.angle_beta   90.00
_cell.angle_gamma   90.00
#
_symmetry.space_group_name_H-M   'P 1'
#
loop_
_entity.id
_entity.type
_entity.pdbx_description
1 polymer ?
#
loop_
_entity_poly.entity_id
_entity_poly.type
_entity_poly.pdbx_seq_one_letter_code
_entity_poly.pdbx_strand_id
1 'polypeptide(L)'
;MSNNDWKIKGLIGKKEELNKSILNYKVIGTDDDLEEISHYISELILGIGQIGTSRKRQEIVKDIEKYNFNFPSIKSKYSIVSLNSSIGEGTTVGHGAIINADSNIGSHCIINSSALIEHDVEINNFCHISTGAVINGNVIIGEGSFIGSGAIIREGLKIPRNSVISAGKVVMGWPFNNG
;
A
#
# COMPACT_ATOMS: atom_id res chain seq x y z
N MET A 1 18.24 -11.96 -6.21
CA MET A 1 16.78 -12.01 -6.39
C MET A 1 16.42 -10.92 -7.35
N SER A 2 15.67 -11.24 -8.40
CA SER A 2 15.44 -10.41 -9.57
C SER A 2 14.82 -9.07 -9.18
N ASN A 3 15.59 -7.99 -9.30
CA ASN A 3 14.99 -6.70 -9.60
C ASN A 3 14.24 -6.91 -10.92
N ASN A 4 12.94 -7.06 -10.87
CA ASN A 4 12.14 -6.88 -12.05
C ASN A 4 12.31 -5.40 -12.41
N ASP A 5 13.13 -5.15 -13.43
CA ASP A 5 13.29 -3.80 -13.97
C ASP A 5 12.00 -3.42 -14.71
N TRP A 6 11.05 -2.88 -13.96
CA TRP A 6 9.80 -2.38 -14.50
C TRP A 6 10.05 -1.21 -15.45
N LYS A 7 9.50 -1.30 -16.64
CA LYS A 7 9.51 -0.19 -17.58
C LYS A 7 8.16 0.51 -17.52
N ILE A 8 8.11 1.67 -16.89
CA ILE A 8 6.90 2.50 -16.90
C ILE A 8 6.61 2.96 -18.34
N LYS A 9 5.46 2.59 -18.86
CA LYS A 9 5.01 2.96 -20.22
C LYS A 9 4.38 4.35 -20.24
N GLY A 10 3.70 4.73 -19.18
CA GLY A 10 3.04 6.01 -19.04
C GLY A 10 2.22 6.07 -17.76
N LEU A 11 1.50 7.15 -17.60
CA LEU A 11 0.62 7.41 -16.47
C LEU A 11 -0.83 7.47 -16.96
N ILE A 12 -1.75 7.01 -16.12
CA ILE A 12 -3.18 7.28 -16.26
C ILE A 12 -3.48 8.45 -15.34
N GLY A 13 -4.10 9.47 -15.87
CA GLY A 13 -4.34 10.72 -15.16
C GLY A 13 -5.70 11.33 -15.47
N LYS A 14 -5.91 12.56 -15.04
CA LYS A 14 -7.14 13.27 -15.33
C LYS A 14 -7.13 13.78 -16.78
N LYS A 15 -8.32 14.07 -17.31
CA LYS A 15 -8.49 14.55 -18.68
C LYS A 15 -7.67 15.80 -19.00
N GLU A 16 -7.56 16.72 -18.05
CA GLU A 16 -6.76 17.95 -18.18
C GLU A 16 -5.25 17.71 -18.14
N GLU A 17 -4.81 16.51 -17.75
CA GLU A 17 -3.39 16.11 -17.70
C GLU A 17 -2.96 15.34 -18.94
N LEU A 18 -3.90 14.96 -19.79
CA LEU A 18 -3.63 14.15 -20.98
C LEU A 18 -2.54 14.79 -21.84
N ASN A 19 -1.59 13.96 -22.30
CA ASN A 19 -0.40 14.38 -23.05
C ASN A 19 0.63 15.23 -22.30
N LYS A 20 0.37 15.61 -21.04
CA LYS A 20 1.40 16.24 -20.20
C LYS A 20 2.40 15.20 -19.69
N SER A 21 3.56 15.66 -19.26
CA SER A 21 4.56 14.82 -18.61
C SER A 21 4.65 15.13 -17.13
N ILE A 22 4.62 14.08 -16.31
CA ILE A 22 4.80 14.13 -14.86
C ILE A 22 6.00 13.23 -14.53
N LEU A 23 7.00 13.75 -13.84
CA LEU A 23 8.26 13.04 -13.53
C LEU A 23 8.89 12.34 -14.77
N ASN A 24 8.87 13.01 -15.92
CA ASN A 24 9.34 12.50 -17.22
C ASN A 24 8.52 11.35 -17.83
N TYR A 25 7.38 11.00 -17.26
CA TYR A 25 6.45 10.03 -17.82
C TYR A 25 5.24 10.76 -18.41
N LYS A 26 4.84 10.35 -19.61
CA LYS A 26 3.69 10.94 -20.30
C LYS A 26 2.39 10.41 -19.71
N VAL A 27 1.39 11.26 -19.55
CA VAL A 27 0.01 10.85 -19.31
C VAL A 27 -0.56 10.36 -20.63
N ILE A 28 -0.77 9.05 -20.75
CA ILE A 28 -1.15 8.36 -21.99
C ILE A 28 -2.63 8.05 -22.10
N GLY A 29 -3.38 8.23 -21.01
CA GLY A 29 -4.82 7.98 -20.97
C GLY A 29 -5.44 8.44 -19.67
N THR A 30 -6.74 8.29 -19.61
CA THR A 30 -7.62 8.53 -18.45
C THR A 30 -8.28 7.22 -18.00
N ASP A 31 -9.08 7.25 -16.96
CA ASP A 31 -9.85 6.09 -16.53
C ASP A 31 -10.80 5.58 -17.63
N ASP A 32 -11.27 6.46 -18.54
CA ASP A 32 -12.16 6.09 -19.67
C ASP A 32 -11.41 5.29 -20.76
N ASP A 33 -10.08 5.37 -20.81
CA ASP A 33 -9.25 4.72 -21.83
C ASP A 33 -8.72 3.35 -21.36
N LEU A 34 -9.04 2.92 -20.12
CA LEU A 34 -8.49 1.70 -19.52
C LEU A 34 -8.84 0.43 -20.30
N GLU A 35 -9.99 0.36 -20.93
CA GLU A 35 -10.38 -0.78 -21.76
C GLU A 35 -9.43 -0.93 -22.94
N GLU A 36 -9.20 0.14 -23.70
CA GLU A 36 -8.27 0.13 -24.82
C GLU A 36 -6.84 -0.18 -24.37
N ILE A 37 -6.41 0.44 -23.27
CA ILE A 37 -5.07 0.27 -22.71
C ILE A 37 -4.85 -1.20 -22.28
N SER A 38 -5.85 -1.88 -21.76
CA SER A 38 -5.74 -3.28 -21.33
C SER A 38 -5.39 -4.26 -22.45
N HIS A 39 -5.60 -3.88 -23.70
CA HIS A 39 -5.25 -4.71 -24.86
C HIS A 39 -3.73 -4.77 -25.13
N TYR A 40 -2.94 -3.83 -24.62
CA TYR A 40 -1.50 -3.77 -24.86
C TYR A 40 -0.65 -3.51 -23.60
N ILE A 41 -1.27 -3.25 -22.46
CA ILE A 41 -0.65 -3.18 -21.12
C ILE A 41 -1.32 -4.22 -20.23
N SER A 42 -0.53 -5.09 -19.62
CA SER A 42 -1.03 -6.14 -18.71
C SER A 42 -0.92 -5.78 -17.24
N GLU A 43 -0.15 -4.76 -16.88
CA GLU A 43 0.20 -4.47 -15.49
C GLU A 43 -0.08 -3.04 -15.13
N LEU A 44 -0.75 -2.85 -14.00
CA LEU A 44 -1.16 -1.55 -13.49
C LEU A 44 -0.72 -1.39 -12.03
N ILE A 45 -0.28 -0.19 -11.68
CA ILE A 45 0.06 0.17 -10.29
C ILE A 45 -0.82 1.32 -9.87
N LEU A 46 -1.46 1.19 -8.72
CA LEU A 46 -2.28 2.25 -8.15
C LEU A 46 -1.41 3.33 -7.51
N GLY A 47 -1.19 4.43 -8.22
CA GLY A 47 -0.37 5.58 -7.79
C GLY A 47 -1.06 6.53 -6.81
N ILE A 48 -2.25 6.19 -6.30
CA ILE A 48 -3.04 7.05 -5.42
C ILE A 48 -2.73 6.72 -3.96
N GLY A 49 -2.34 7.74 -3.19
CA GLY A 49 -2.12 7.62 -1.76
C GLY A 49 -3.43 7.49 -0.97
N GLN A 50 -3.27 7.27 0.33
CA GLN A 50 -4.39 7.16 1.28
C GLN A 50 -4.07 7.98 2.51
N ILE A 51 -4.98 8.87 2.90
CA ILE A 51 -4.95 9.58 4.18
C ILE A 51 -6.33 9.34 4.83
N GLY A 52 -6.36 8.61 5.94
CA GLY A 52 -7.59 8.18 6.57
C GLY A 52 -8.24 7.00 5.84
N THR A 53 -9.34 7.23 5.12
CA THR A 53 -10.10 6.13 4.51
C THR A 53 -9.47 5.58 3.23
N SER A 54 -9.60 4.27 3.02
CA SER A 54 -9.19 3.56 1.81
C SER A 54 -10.26 3.58 0.69
N ARG A 55 -11.44 4.12 0.95
CA ARG A 55 -12.62 4.00 0.09
C ARG A 55 -12.32 4.32 -1.38
N LYS A 56 -11.67 5.45 -1.66
CA LYS A 56 -11.36 5.86 -3.04
C LYS A 56 -10.48 4.85 -3.77
N ARG A 57 -9.51 4.25 -3.07
CA ARG A 57 -8.62 3.22 -3.63
C ARG A 57 -9.37 1.94 -3.91
N GLN A 58 -10.26 1.52 -2.99
CA GLN A 58 -11.11 0.34 -3.18
C GLN A 58 -12.06 0.51 -4.37
N GLU A 59 -12.71 1.68 -4.49
CA GLU A 59 -13.58 2.00 -5.63
C GLU A 59 -12.83 1.89 -6.96
N ILE A 60 -11.64 2.49 -7.07
CA ILE A 60 -10.83 2.45 -8.28
C ILE A 60 -10.41 1.01 -8.63
N VAL A 61 -9.94 0.22 -7.67
CA VAL A 61 -9.57 -1.18 -7.93
C VAL A 61 -10.78 -1.97 -8.43
N LYS A 62 -11.93 -1.83 -7.78
CA LYS A 62 -13.18 -2.47 -8.18
C LYS A 62 -13.61 -2.09 -9.62
N ASP A 63 -13.48 -0.81 -9.98
CA ASP A 63 -13.84 -0.34 -11.32
C ASP A 63 -12.89 -0.89 -12.40
N ILE A 64 -11.65 -1.22 -12.02
CA ILE A 64 -10.62 -1.76 -12.90
C ILE A 64 -10.70 -3.30 -13.02
N GLU A 65 -11.29 -4.01 -12.05
CA GLU A 65 -11.38 -5.49 -12.05
C GLU A 65 -12.00 -6.09 -13.32
N LYS A 66 -12.88 -5.35 -14.00
CA LYS A 66 -13.48 -5.78 -15.27
C LYS A 66 -12.49 -5.82 -16.44
N TYR A 67 -11.33 -5.18 -16.30
CA TYR A 67 -10.25 -5.21 -17.27
C TYR A 67 -9.17 -6.17 -16.76
N ASN A 68 -8.58 -6.98 -17.61
CA ASN A 68 -7.61 -8.02 -17.23
C ASN A 68 -6.21 -7.45 -16.86
N PHE A 69 -6.15 -6.46 -15.96
CA PHE A 69 -4.89 -5.99 -15.42
C PHE A 69 -4.41 -6.84 -14.24
N ASN A 70 -3.11 -7.11 -14.20
CA ASN A 70 -2.44 -7.61 -13.02
C ASN A 70 -1.93 -6.43 -12.18
N PHE A 71 -1.93 -6.59 -10.87
CA PHE A 71 -1.41 -5.60 -9.94
C PHE A 71 -0.12 -6.12 -9.29
N PRO A 72 1.07 -5.89 -9.88
CA PRO A 72 2.30 -6.35 -9.27
C PRO A 72 2.56 -5.66 -7.93
N SER A 73 3.15 -6.40 -6.98
CA SER A 73 3.70 -5.78 -5.78
C SER A 73 5.05 -5.12 -6.09
N ILE A 74 5.22 -3.88 -5.65
CA ILE A 74 6.45 -3.11 -5.89
C ILE A 74 7.22 -2.93 -4.59
N LYS A 75 8.46 -3.39 -4.56
CA LYS A 75 9.36 -3.26 -3.41
C LYS A 75 10.55 -2.38 -3.77
N SER A 76 10.80 -1.38 -2.93
CA SER A 76 12.04 -0.62 -3.05
C SER A 76 13.25 -1.54 -2.90
N LYS A 77 14.29 -1.32 -3.70
CA LYS A 77 15.58 -2.02 -3.53
C LYS A 77 16.27 -1.72 -2.19
N TYR A 78 15.83 -0.68 -1.50
CA TYR A 78 16.31 -0.29 -0.18
C TYR A 78 15.40 -0.74 0.96
N SER A 79 14.37 -1.54 0.68
CA SER A 79 13.56 -2.19 1.72
C SER A 79 14.19 -3.53 2.11
N ILE A 80 13.95 -3.94 3.34
CA ILE A 80 14.35 -5.25 3.88
C ILE A 80 13.06 -6.05 4.08
N VAL A 81 12.93 -7.15 3.36
CA VAL A 81 11.73 -8.01 3.45
C VAL A 81 12.19 -9.43 3.73
N SER A 82 11.72 -10.01 4.82
CA SER A 82 12.02 -11.39 5.19
C SER A 82 11.54 -12.36 4.11
N LEU A 83 12.31 -13.41 3.86
CA LEU A 83 11.93 -14.48 2.93
C LEU A 83 10.71 -15.27 3.41
N ASN A 84 10.45 -15.28 4.71
CA ASN A 84 9.33 -15.96 5.33
C ASN A 84 8.10 -15.05 5.49
N SER A 85 8.08 -13.87 4.86
CA SER A 85 6.92 -12.98 4.82
C SER A 85 6.22 -13.07 3.46
N SER A 86 4.93 -12.72 3.44
CA SER A 86 4.13 -12.63 2.21
C SER A 86 3.68 -11.19 1.94
N ILE A 87 3.57 -10.83 0.67
CA ILE A 87 3.10 -9.51 0.23
C ILE A 87 2.11 -9.71 -0.90
N GLY A 88 0.88 -9.26 -0.69
CA GLY A 88 -0.20 -9.33 -1.66
C GLY A 88 0.01 -8.41 -2.87
N GLU A 89 -0.73 -8.69 -3.92
CA GLU A 89 -0.72 -7.93 -5.17
C GLU A 89 -1.04 -6.43 -4.96
N GLY A 90 -0.55 -5.59 -5.84
CA GLY A 90 -0.80 -4.15 -5.80
C GLY A 90 -0.20 -3.42 -4.60
N THR A 91 0.50 -4.14 -3.71
CA THR A 91 1.11 -3.57 -2.51
C THR A 91 2.46 -2.92 -2.84
N THR A 92 2.68 -1.74 -2.27
CA THR A 92 3.93 -1.01 -2.42
C THR A 92 4.71 -0.98 -1.11
N VAL A 93 6.02 -1.24 -1.18
CA VAL A 93 6.95 -1.19 -0.03
C VAL A 93 8.01 -0.13 -0.29
N GLY A 94 7.99 0.92 0.53
CA GLY A 94 8.81 2.11 0.40
C GLY A 94 10.28 1.93 0.82
N HIS A 95 11.06 3.00 0.62
CA HIS A 95 12.48 3.01 0.96
C HIS A 95 12.71 2.83 2.47
N GLY A 96 13.63 1.96 2.84
CA GLY A 96 14.00 1.71 4.23
C GLY A 96 12.90 1.02 5.06
N ALA A 97 11.78 0.62 4.45
CA ALA A 97 10.78 -0.18 5.14
C ALA A 97 11.34 -1.58 5.47
N ILE A 98 11.00 -2.08 6.65
CA ILE A 98 11.42 -3.40 7.14
C ILE A 98 10.18 -4.24 7.41
N ILE A 99 10.14 -5.45 6.86
CA ILE A 99 9.10 -6.45 7.09
C ILE A 99 9.77 -7.72 7.58
N ASN A 100 9.54 -8.05 8.86
CA ASN A 100 10.17 -9.17 9.54
C ASN A 100 9.42 -10.50 9.29
N ALA A 101 9.98 -11.58 9.86
CA ALA A 101 9.56 -12.95 9.58
C ALA A 101 8.09 -13.23 9.96
N ASP A 102 7.48 -14.14 9.19
CA ASP A 102 6.12 -14.65 9.38
C ASP A 102 5.02 -13.55 9.34
N SER A 103 5.37 -12.37 8.79
CA SER A 103 4.39 -11.30 8.59
C SER A 103 3.68 -11.44 7.26
N ASN A 104 2.37 -11.23 7.28
CA ASN A 104 1.49 -11.34 6.11
C ASN A 104 0.91 -9.97 5.76
N ILE A 105 1.28 -9.45 4.61
CA ILE A 105 0.79 -8.16 4.09
C ILE A 105 -0.23 -8.44 2.99
N GLY A 106 -1.43 -7.92 3.15
CA GLY A 106 -2.52 -8.06 2.19
C GLY A 106 -2.29 -7.30 0.88
N SER A 107 -3.29 -7.35 0.02
CA SER A 107 -3.29 -6.71 -1.29
C SER A 107 -3.54 -5.21 -1.21
N HIS A 108 -3.01 -4.47 -2.18
CA HIS A 108 -3.20 -3.03 -2.33
C HIS A 108 -2.82 -2.21 -1.10
N CYS A 109 -1.88 -2.69 -0.29
CA CYS A 109 -1.35 -1.96 0.86
C CYS A 109 -0.28 -0.95 0.45
N ILE A 110 -0.07 0.05 1.32
CA ILE A 110 1.07 0.96 1.26
C ILE A 110 1.87 0.77 2.55
N ILE A 111 3.04 0.16 2.44
CA ILE A 111 4.03 0.13 3.52
C ILE A 111 5.03 1.23 3.18
N ASN A 112 4.88 2.37 3.82
CA ASN A 112 5.59 3.60 3.42
C ASN A 112 7.04 3.60 3.91
N SER A 113 7.78 4.64 3.54
CA SER A 113 9.21 4.74 3.83
C SER A 113 9.52 4.59 5.33
N SER A 114 10.53 3.78 5.66
CA SER A 114 11.00 3.52 7.03
C SER A 114 9.94 2.95 7.98
N ALA A 115 8.82 2.45 7.48
CA ALA A 115 7.87 1.71 8.31
C ALA A 115 8.51 0.39 8.78
N LEU A 116 8.32 0.04 10.05
CA LEU A 116 8.78 -1.20 10.65
C LEU A 116 7.58 -2.09 10.95
N ILE A 117 7.58 -3.27 10.34
CA ILE A 117 6.62 -4.35 10.58
C ILE A 117 7.39 -5.48 11.24
N GLU A 118 7.10 -5.74 12.50
CA GLU A 118 7.72 -6.80 13.27
C GLU A 118 7.14 -8.19 12.91
N HIS A 119 7.69 -9.24 13.54
CA HIS A 119 7.35 -10.64 13.26
C HIS A 119 5.88 -10.97 13.59
N ASP A 120 5.30 -11.96 12.89
CA ASP A 120 3.94 -12.47 13.10
C ASP A 120 2.84 -11.40 12.93
N VAL A 121 3.09 -10.33 12.21
CA VAL A 121 2.12 -9.26 11.95
C VAL A 121 1.21 -9.63 10.79
N GLU A 122 -0.09 -9.40 10.94
CA GLU A 122 -1.07 -9.48 9.86
C GLU A 122 -1.58 -8.09 9.48
N ILE A 123 -1.34 -7.67 8.26
CA ILE A 123 -1.89 -6.43 7.69
C ILE A 123 -2.88 -6.80 6.60
N ASN A 124 -4.16 -6.56 6.82
CA ASN A 124 -5.19 -6.86 5.86
C ASN A 124 -5.18 -5.88 4.66
N ASN A 125 -6.00 -6.15 3.64
CA ASN A 125 -6.02 -5.41 2.39
C ASN A 125 -6.27 -3.91 2.55
N PHE A 126 -5.78 -3.12 1.60
CA PHE A 126 -5.99 -1.67 1.52
C PHE A 126 -5.55 -0.88 2.76
N CYS A 127 -4.61 -1.39 3.53
CA CYS A 127 -4.03 -0.65 4.65
C CYS A 127 -2.93 0.30 4.18
N HIS A 128 -2.77 1.42 4.89
CA HIS A 128 -1.62 2.29 4.74
C HIS A 128 -0.87 2.41 6.08
N ILE A 129 0.31 1.83 6.13
CA ILE A 129 1.26 2.00 7.22
C ILE A 129 2.20 3.13 6.81
N SER A 130 2.00 4.30 7.41
CA SER A 130 2.65 5.53 6.97
C SER A 130 4.11 5.60 7.41
N THR A 131 4.80 6.65 6.95
CA THR A 131 6.24 6.84 7.13
C THR A 131 6.68 6.68 8.59
N GLY A 132 7.64 5.78 8.83
CA GLY A 132 8.24 5.56 10.15
C GLY A 132 7.30 4.98 11.20
N ALA A 133 6.11 4.52 10.83
CA ALA A 133 5.22 3.84 11.78
C ALA A 133 5.79 2.48 12.18
N VAL A 134 5.57 2.08 13.43
CA VAL A 134 6.07 0.83 14.03
C VAL A 134 4.89 -0.05 14.41
N ILE A 135 4.82 -1.23 13.82
CA ILE A 135 3.84 -2.26 14.12
C ILE A 135 4.59 -3.39 14.84
N ASN A 136 4.39 -3.50 16.14
CA ASN A 136 5.09 -4.53 16.92
C ASN A 136 4.52 -5.94 16.68
N GLY A 137 5.21 -6.95 17.20
CA GLY A 137 4.94 -8.35 16.90
C GLY A 137 3.51 -8.82 17.20
N ASN A 138 3.01 -9.77 16.41
CA ASN A 138 1.69 -10.39 16.58
C ASN A 138 0.52 -9.39 16.59
N VAL A 139 0.66 -8.26 15.87
CA VAL A 139 -0.41 -7.28 15.67
C VAL A 139 -1.23 -7.63 14.44
N ILE A 140 -2.54 -7.45 14.52
CA ILE A 140 -3.46 -7.57 13.39
C ILE A 140 -4.00 -6.18 13.05
N ILE A 141 -3.77 -5.71 11.83
CA ILE A 141 -4.34 -4.47 11.29
C ILE A 141 -5.49 -4.81 10.36
N GLY A 142 -6.71 -4.42 10.75
CA GLY A 142 -7.92 -4.64 9.95
C GLY A 142 -7.94 -3.84 8.66
N GLU A 143 -8.58 -4.41 7.65
CA GLU A 143 -8.70 -3.89 6.29
C GLU A 143 -9.04 -2.39 6.23
N GLY A 144 -8.42 -1.71 5.29
CA GLY A 144 -8.70 -0.31 4.99
C GLY A 144 -8.18 0.69 6.02
N SER A 145 -7.44 0.21 7.03
CA SER A 145 -6.93 1.07 8.10
C SER A 145 -5.77 1.96 7.66
N PHE A 146 -5.66 3.11 8.31
CA PHE A 146 -4.57 4.06 8.14
C PHE A 146 -3.82 4.22 9.46
N ILE A 147 -2.53 3.91 9.45
CA ILE A 147 -1.63 4.09 10.59
C ILE A 147 -0.72 5.27 10.27
N GLY A 148 -0.92 6.38 10.97
CA GLY A 148 -0.25 7.65 10.72
C GLY A 148 1.27 7.59 10.97
N SER A 149 1.99 8.54 10.36
CA SER A 149 3.45 8.59 10.41
C SER A 149 3.97 8.58 11.85
N GLY A 150 4.97 7.73 12.11
CA GLY A 150 5.60 7.61 13.44
C GLY A 150 4.69 7.06 14.53
N ALA A 151 3.49 6.55 14.21
CA ALA A 151 2.64 5.89 15.19
C ALA A 151 3.26 4.54 15.60
N ILE A 152 3.03 4.15 16.86
CA ILE A 152 3.54 2.89 17.43
C ILE A 152 2.36 2.07 17.92
N ILE A 153 2.22 0.84 17.40
CA ILE A 153 1.20 -0.10 17.83
C ILE A 153 1.85 -1.17 18.70
N ARG A 154 1.38 -1.30 19.95
CA ARG A 154 1.89 -2.29 20.90
C ARG A 154 1.65 -3.71 20.39
N GLU A 155 2.52 -4.64 20.75
CA GLU A 155 2.44 -6.07 20.42
C GLU A 155 1.08 -6.68 20.80
N GLY A 156 0.64 -7.65 20.00
CA GLY A 156 -0.54 -8.48 20.21
C GLY A 156 -1.88 -7.76 20.04
N LEU A 157 -1.91 -6.50 19.61
CA LEU A 157 -3.16 -5.76 19.42
C LEU A 157 -3.87 -6.13 18.12
N LYS A 158 -5.19 -6.09 18.17
CA LYS A 158 -6.08 -6.18 17.00
C LYS A 158 -6.71 -4.82 16.75
N ILE A 159 -6.30 -4.17 15.68
CA ILE A 159 -6.85 -2.89 15.22
C ILE A 159 -8.00 -3.20 14.25
N PRO A 160 -9.22 -2.74 14.53
CA PRO A 160 -10.37 -3.00 13.68
C PRO A 160 -10.21 -2.44 12.26
N ARG A 161 -11.00 -2.97 11.34
CA ARG A 161 -11.08 -2.45 9.96
C ARG A 161 -11.45 -0.96 9.93
N ASN A 162 -10.96 -0.26 8.91
CA ASN A 162 -11.22 1.17 8.68
C ASN A 162 -10.82 2.08 9.85
N SER A 163 -9.89 1.63 10.70
CA SER A 163 -9.34 2.45 11.78
C SER A 163 -8.41 3.52 11.25
N VAL A 164 -8.44 4.69 11.88
CA VAL A 164 -7.52 5.80 11.60
C VAL A 164 -6.74 6.13 12.87
N ILE A 165 -5.44 5.82 12.83
CA ILE A 165 -4.50 6.14 13.91
C ILE A 165 -3.75 7.40 13.50
N SER A 166 -3.81 8.44 14.33
CA SER A 166 -3.12 9.71 14.07
C SER A 166 -1.59 9.55 14.10
N ALA A 167 -0.90 10.45 13.40
CA ALA A 167 0.55 10.49 13.41
C ALA A 167 1.12 10.66 14.83
N GLY A 168 2.23 9.97 15.11
CA GLY A 168 2.92 10.00 16.40
C GLY A 168 2.16 9.35 17.57
N LYS A 169 0.98 8.76 17.34
CA LYS A 169 0.18 8.14 18.39
C LYS A 169 0.83 6.83 18.87
N VAL A 170 0.99 6.67 20.18
CA VAL A 170 1.33 5.40 20.81
C VAL A 170 0.05 4.70 21.24
N VAL A 171 -0.19 3.50 20.68
CA VAL A 171 -1.40 2.71 20.93
C VAL A 171 -1.05 1.55 21.86
N MET A 172 -1.45 1.64 23.12
CA MET A 172 -1.16 0.65 24.15
C MET A 172 -2.33 -0.32 24.38
N GLY A 173 -3.50 -0.06 23.80
CA GLY A 173 -4.72 -0.87 23.90
C GLY A 173 -5.77 -0.43 22.88
N TRP A 174 -6.78 -1.27 22.67
CA TRP A 174 -7.93 -0.96 21.82
C TRP A 174 -9.23 -1.46 22.47
N PRO A 175 -10.36 -0.73 22.50
CA PRO A 175 -10.46 0.68 22.07
C PRO A 175 -9.54 1.59 22.91
N PHE A 176 -9.25 2.79 22.39
CA PHE A 176 -8.41 3.74 23.10
C PHE A 176 -9.03 4.06 24.46
N ASN A 177 -8.43 3.60 25.53
CA ASN A 177 -8.68 4.15 26.84
C ASN A 177 -7.96 5.51 26.87
N ASN A 178 -8.74 6.58 26.70
CA ASN A 178 -8.25 7.91 27.02
C ASN A 178 -8.03 7.94 28.55
N GLY A 179 -6.82 7.57 28.97
CA GLY A 179 -6.35 7.82 30.32
C GLY A 179 -5.95 9.26 30.48
#